data_a090465def8bcf97f2a07baad0ffb941
#
_entry.id   a090465def8bcf97f2a07baad0ffb941
#
_cell.length_a   1.000
_cell.length_b   1.000
_cell.length_c   1.000
_cell.angle_alpha   90.00
_cell.angle_beta   90.00
_cell.angle_gamma   90.00
#
_symmetry.space_group_name_H-M   'P 1'
#
loop_
_entity.id
_entity.type
_entity.pdbx_description
1 polymer ?
#
loop_
_entity_poly.entity_id
_entity_poly.type
_entity_poly.pdbx_seq_one_letter_code
_entity_poly.pdbx_strand_id
1 'polypeptide(L)'
;MRHLLRTAAGALLCTVGLSLAAQAQTAPPAGRLLASNCFQCHGTNGKGPGFDKLSGESASEIYKELKEFQSGKEGNGIMAKHAMGFTDAQLLSLSNWLATQR
;
A
#
# COMPACT_ATOMS: atom_id res chain seq x y z
N MET A 1 -79.38 12.40 -12.83
CA MET A 1 -77.98 12.90 -12.75
C MET A 1 -77.16 11.90 -11.98
N ARG A 2 -76.37 11.16 -12.68
CA ARG A 2 -75.52 10.13 -12.07
C ARG A 2 -74.10 10.65 -12.09
N HIS A 3 -73.57 10.99 -10.93
CA HIS A 3 -72.17 11.34 -10.77
C HIS A 3 -71.28 10.10 -10.72
N LEU A 4 -70.49 9.90 -11.77
CA LEU A 4 -69.48 8.85 -11.83
C LEU A 4 -68.24 9.36 -11.06
N LEU A 5 -68.05 8.81 -9.88
CA LEU A 5 -66.80 8.96 -9.15
C LEU A 5 -65.68 8.08 -9.81
N ARG A 6 -64.78 8.73 -10.49
CA ARG A 6 -63.57 8.06 -10.96
C ARG A 6 -62.54 8.11 -9.84
N THR A 7 -62.35 7.00 -9.18
CA THR A 7 -61.23 6.80 -8.28
C THR A 7 -59.97 6.56 -9.11
N ALA A 8 -59.10 7.55 -9.16
CA ALA A 8 -57.76 7.38 -9.71
C ALA A 8 -56.89 6.68 -8.65
N ALA A 9 -56.61 5.40 -8.89
CA ALA A 9 -55.62 4.69 -8.10
C ALA A 9 -54.22 5.16 -8.54
N GLY A 10 -53.62 6.00 -7.75
CA GLY A 10 -52.24 6.38 -7.93
C GLY A 10 -51.31 5.23 -7.55
N ALA A 11 -50.68 4.62 -8.53
CA ALA A 11 -49.64 3.65 -8.29
C ALA A 11 -48.38 4.39 -7.80
N LEU A 12 -48.07 4.26 -6.52
CA LEU A 12 -46.78 4.72 -5.95
C LEU A 12 -45.68 3.76 -6.41
N LEU A 13 -44.92 4.14 -7.44
CA LEU A 13 -43.70 3.45 -7.80
C LEU A 13 -42.64 3.84 -6.77
N CYS A 14 -42.41 2.97 -5.79
CA CYS A 14 -41.22 3.06 -4.94
C CYS A 14 -40.02 2.63 -5.79
N THR A 15 -39.32 3.58 -6.36
CA THR A 15 -37.99 3.34 -6.92
C THR A 15 -37.00 3.15 -5.76
N VAL A 16 -36.72 1.90 -5.43
CA VAL A 16 -35.64 1.57 -4.54
C VAL A 16 -34.35 1.87 -5.29
N GLY A 17 -33.81 3.06 -5.07
CA GLY A 17 -32.48 3.41 -5.55
C GLY A 17 -31.45 2.55 -4.82
N LEU A 18 -30.90 1.55 -5.51
CA LEU A 18 -29.69 0.89 -5.04
C LEU A 18 -28.55 1.91 -5.10
N SER A 19 -28.28 2.56 -3.99
CA SER A 19 -27.05 3.30 -3.81
C SER A 19 -25.91 2.28 -3.70
N LEU A 20 -25.24 2.00 -4.80
CA LEU A 20 -23.93 1.36 -4.75
C LEU A 20 -22.99 2.35 -4.07
N ALA A 21 -22.83 2.20 -2.77
CA ALA A 21 -21.74 2.87 -2.07
C ALA A 21 -20.45 2.29 -2.64
N ALA A 22 -19.75 3.06 -3.47
CA ALA A 22 -18.40 2.74 -3.89
C ALA A 22 -17.56 2.70 -2.62
N GLN A 23 -17.16 1.49 -2.19
CA GLN A 23 -16.21 1.34 -1.10
C GLN A 23 -14.87 1.86 -1.61
N ALA A 24 -14.45 3.01 -1.09
CA ALA A 24 -13.11 3.52 -1.32
C ALA A 24 -12.13 2.51 -0.75
N GLN A 25 -11.45 1.77 -1.61
CA GLN A 25 -10.33 0.93 -1.19
C GLN A 25 -9.23 1.87 -0.72
N THR A 26 -8.88 1.78 0.57
CA THR A 26 -7.74 2.53 1.08
C THR A 26 -6.48 2.05 0.36
N ALA A 27 -5.76 2.97 -0.28
CA ALA A 27 -4.48 2.66 -0.91
C ALA A 27 -3.51 2.09 0.15
N PRO A 28 -2.68 1.12 -0.22
CA PRO A 28 -1.63 0.65 0.68
C PRO A 28 -0.72 1.82 1.11
N PRO A 29 -0.16 1.80 2.33
CA PRO A 29 0.80 2.81 2.74
C PRO A 29 1.93 2.97 1.72
N ALA A 30 2.35 4.20 1.45
CA ALA A 30 3.40 4.47 0.47
C ALA A 30 4.68 3.69 0.76
N GLY A 31 5.07 3.58 2.03
CA GLY A 31 6.23 2.79 2.45
C GLY A 31 6.12 1.31 2.06
N ARG A 32 4.94 0.72 2.16
CA ARG A 32 4.71 -0.66 1.71
C ARG A 32 4.88 -0.81 0.20
N LEU A 33 4.34 0.11 -0.58
CA LEU A 33 4.47 0.07 -2.03
C LEU A 33 5.93 0.17 -2.46
N LEU A 34 6.68 1.07 -1.85
CA LEU A 34 8.11 1.21 -2.10
C LEU A 34 8.89 -0.04 -1.67
N ALA A 35 8.59 -0.59 -0.50
CA ALA A 35 9.24 -1.78 0.02
C ALA A 35 8.89 -3.06 -0.75
N SER A 36 7.82 -3.06 -1.54
CA SER A 36 7.42 -4.24 -2.30
C SER A 36 8.51 -4.73 -3.27
N ASN A 37 9.38 -3.85 -3.72
CA ASN A 37 10.54 -4.21 -4.53
C ASN A 37 11.56 -5.11 -3.78
N CYS A 38 11.51 -5.11 -2.46
CA CYS A 38 12.41 -5.91 -1.62
C CYS A 38 11.90 -7.32 -1.40
N PHE A 39 10.60 -7.56 -1.59
CA PHE A 39 9.93 -8.80 -1.17
C PHE A 39 10.37 -10.02 -1.97
N GLN A 40 10.79 -9.84 -3.20
CA GLN A 40 11.23 -10.94 -4.05
C GLN A 40 12.43 -11.68 -3.47
N CYS A 41 13.34 -10.96 -2.82
CA CYS A 41 14.55 -11.51 -2.24
C CYS A 41 14.51 -11.62 -0.71
N HIS A 42 13.81 -10.71 -0.04
CA HIS A 42 13.74 -10.65 1.42
C HIS A 42 12.44 -11.21 2.01
N GLY A 43 11.57 -11.75 1.17
CA GLY A 43 10.26 -12.27 1.56
C GLY A 43 9.20 -11.20 1.70
N THR A 44 7.94 -11.61 1.69
CA THR A 44 6.80 -10.70 1.81
C THR A 44 6.88 -9.90 3.11
N ASN A 45 6.71 -8.62 3.01
CA ASN A 45 6.85 -7.66 4.12
C ASN A 45 8.24 -7.71 4.79
N GLY A 46 9.26 -8.20 4.08
CA GLY A 46 10.61 -8.32 4.61
C GLY A 46 10.78 -9.39 5.68
N LYS A 47 9.87 -10.33 5.78
CA LYS A 47 9.84 -11.35 6.86
C LYS A 47 10.58 -12.64 6.51
N GLY A 48 11.23 -12.70 5.35
CA GLY A 48 11.77 -13.95 4.82
C GLY A 48 10.66 -14.92 4.37
N PRO A 49 11.02 -16.16 3.95
CA PRO A 49 12.38 -16.63 3.76
C PRO A 49 13.09 -15.97 2.57
N GLY A 50 14.39 -16.13 2.49
CA GLY A 50 15.23 -15.61 1.43
C GLY A 50 16.52 -15.04 2.00
N PHE A 51 16.93 -13.89 1.49
CA PHE A 51 18.04 -13.15 2.06
C PHE A 51 17.65 -12.55 3.43
N ASP A 52 18.53 -11.75 4.00
CA ASP A 52 18.35 -11.20 5.33
C ASP A 52 16.95 -10.67 5.59
N LYS A 53 16.42 -11.05 6.72
CA LYS A 53 15.12 -10.61 7.20
C LYS A 53 15.19 -9.13 7.56
N LEU A 54 14.34 -8.31 6.95
CA LEU A 54 14.28 -6.87 7.17
C LEU A 54 13.30 -6.48 8.27
N SER A 55 12.26 -7.29 8.49
CA SER A 55 11.27 -7.02 9.53
C SER A 55 11.88 -7.14 10.92
N GLY A 56 11.52 -6.21 11.80
CA GLY A 56 12.02 -6.19 13.17
C GLY A 56 13.32 -5.42 13.36
N GLU A 57 13.99 -5.01 12.30
CA GLU A 57 15.09 -4.05 12.39
C GLU A 57 14.56 -2.64 12.63
N SER A 58 15.39 -1.79 13.24
CA SER A 58 15.01 -0.38 13.43
C SER A 58 15.00 0.37 12.09
N ALA A 59 14.12 1.36 11.98
CA ALA A 59 14.05 2.17 10.77
C ALA A 59 15.36 2.89 10.48
N SER A 60 16.07 3.34 11.51
CA SER A 60 17.37 4.01 11.38
C SER A 60 18.45 3.09 10.83
N GLU A 61 18.49 1.83 11.25
CA GLU A 61 19.44 0.85 10.73
C GLU A 61 19.14 0.51 9.26
N ILE A 62 17.88 0.22 8.94
CA ILE A 62 17.48 -0.04 7.55
C ILE A 62 17.86 1.13 6.65
N TYR A 63 17.50 2.34 7.05
CA TYR A 63 17.80 3.54 6.27
C TYR A 63 19.32 3.75 6.10
N LYS A 64 20.08 3.59 7.16
CA LYS A 64 21.55 3.70 7.12
C LYS A 64 22.17 2.72 6.14
N GLU A 65 21.80 1.45 6.23
CA GLU A 65 22.30 0.41 5.32
C GLU A 65 21.93 0.71 3.87
N LEU A 66 20.71 1.13 3.61
CA LEU A 66 20.29 1.51 2.26
C LEU A 66 21.06 2.71 1.71
N LYS A 67 21.38 3.68 2.55
CA LYS A 67 22.25 4.80 2.18
C LYS A 67 23.70 4.36 1.91
N GLU A 68 24.19 3.41 2.65
CA GLU A 68 25.53 2.82 2.43
C GLU A 68 25.59 2.05 1.11
N PHE A 69 24.55 1.28 0.78
CA PHE A 69 24.42 0.67 -0.55
C PHE A 69 24.33 1.72 -1.66
N GLN A 70 23.51 2.73 -1.47
CA GLN A 70 23.32 3.80 -2.46
C GLN A 70 24.62 4.55 -2.77
N SER A 71 25.48 4.78 -1.76
CA SER A 71 26.75 5.48 -1.90
C SER A 71 27.89 4.60 -2.46
N GLY A 72 27.66 3.28 -2.60
CA GLY A 72 28.68 2.34 -3.03
C GLY A 72 29.61 1.87 -1.89
N LYS A 73 29.38 2.30 -0.66
CA LYS A 73 30.19 1.88 0.50
C LYS A 73 30.15 0.38 0.75
N GLU A 74 28.99 -0.24 0.48
CA GLU A 74 28.75 -1.69 0.56
C GLU A 74 28.99 -2.40 -0.78
N GLY A 75 29.79 -1.83 -1.65
CA GLY A 75 30.09 -2.40 -2.95
C GLY A 75 29.13 -1.98 -4.06
N ASN A 76 29.17 -2.71 -5.16
CA ASN A 76 28.48 -2.37 -6.41
C ASN A 76 27.53 -3.49 -6.86
N GLY A 77 27.02 -4.27 -5.93
CA GLY A 77 26.15 -5.40 -6.18
C GLY A 77 24.68 -5.01 -6.41
N ILE A 78 23.81 -6.04 -6.34
CA ILE A 78 22.38 -5.87 -6.62
C ILE A 78 21.70 -4.89 -5.66
N MET A 79 22.04 -4.92 -4.37
CA MET A 79 21.47 -4.00 -3.39
C MET A 79 21.84 -2.55 -3.67
N ALA A 80 23.06 -2.27 -4.11
CA ALA A 80 23.44 -0.93 -4.55
C ALA A 80 22.56 -0.44 -5.71
N LYS A 81 22.30 -1.30 -6.67
CA LYS A 81 21.43 -0.99 -7.82
C LYS A 81 19.99 -0.68 -7.38
N HIS A 82 19.44 -1.48 -6.48
CA HIS A 82 18.11 -1.21 -5.93
C HIS A 82 18.06 0.10 -5.14
N ALA A 83 19.03 0.33 -4.25
CA ALA A 83 19.06 1.52 -3.42
C ALA A 83 19.18 2.81 -4.23
N MET A 84 19.92 2.78 -5.35
CA MET A 84 20.07 3.93 -6.26
C MET A 84 18.78 4.35 -6.94
N GLY A 85 17.78 3.47 -7.01
CA GLY A 85 16.48 3.75 -7.62
C GLY A 85 15.54 4.59 -6.75
N PHE A 86 15.92 4.91 -5.52
CA PHE A 86 15.06 5.62 -4.56
C PHE A 86 15.66 6.97 -4.16
N THR A 87 14.77 7.94 -3.93
CA THR A 87 15.13 9.20 -3.25
C THR A 87 15.33 8.95 -1.75
N ASP A 88 15.98 9.88 -1.06
CA ASP A 88 16.13 9.81 0.41
C ASP A 88 14.77 9.72 1.13
N ALA A 89 13.79 10.51 0.69
CA ALA A 89 12.44 10.46 1.26
C ALA A 89 11.79 9.10 1.05
N GLN A 90 11.99 8.47 -0.10
CA GLN A 90 11.47 7.13 -0.38
C GLN A 90 12.17 6.07 0.45
N LEU A 91 13.49 6.14 0.59
CA LEU A 91 14.24 5.24 1.46
C LEU A 91 13.79 5.35 2.91
N LEU A 92 13.57 6.56 3.39
CA LEU A 92 13.06 6.78 4.74
C LEU A 92 11.65 6.21 4.92
N SER A 93 10.76 6.43 3.95
CA SER A 93 9.38 5.92 3.99
C SER A 93 9.34 4.39 4.04
N LEU A 94 10.09 3.72 3.17
CA LEU A 94 10.13 2.25 3.17
C LEU A 94 10.81 1.68 4.41
N SER A 95 11.83 2.34 4.93
CA SER A 95 12.52 1.93 6.16
C SER A 95 11.60 2.01 7.37
N ASN A 96 10.85 3.11 7.49
CA ASN A 96 9.86 3.28 8.55
C ASN A 96 8.77 2.20 8.48
N TRP A 97 8.30 1.90 7.28
CA TRP A 97 7.28 0.87 7.12
C TRP A 97 7.81 -0.53 7.46
N LEU A 98 8.99 -0.91 6.96
CA LEU A 98 9.60 -2.21 7.24
C LEU A 98 9.85 -2.41 8.75
N ALA A 99 10.26 -1.36 9.45
CA ALA A 99 10.47 -1.41 10.90
C ALA A 99 9.20 -1.73 11.69
N THR A 100 8.02 -1.47 11.14
CA THR A 100 6.74 -1.81 11.76
C THR A 100 6.31 -3.26 11.53
N GLN A 101 6.97 -3.97 10.63
CA GLN A 101 6.66 -5.37 10.33
C GLN A 101 7.29 -6.30 11.37
N ARG A 102 6.49 -7.24 11.92
CA ARG A 102 6.95 -8.18 12.96
C ARG A 102 6.45 -9.60 12.67
#